data_23f665ca714c68fbce79144cb36448fe
#
_entry.id   23f665ca714c68fbce79144cb36448fe
#
_cell.length_a   1.000
_cell.length_b   1.000
_cell.length_c   1.000
_cell.angle_alpha   90.00
_cell.angle_beta   90.00
_cell.angle_gamma   90.00
#
_symmetry.space_group_name_H-M   'P 1'
#
loop_
_entity.id
_entity.type
_entity.pdbx_description
1 polymer ?
#
loop_
_entity_poly.entity_id
_entity_poly.type
_entity_poly.pdbx_seq_one_letter_code
_entity_poly.pdbx_strand_id
1 'polypeptide(L)'
;MSLAPIALFVFARPQHTRRTIEALMRCPEFADSELYVFADGARSPSDVPAVSEVREIVGELLGDRARLKCATYNLGLARSIIQGVGDLCEKYGKVIVVEDDLVVAPRFLEFLNGALERYGDDDRVMQISAHMYPIEELEPQNRALFLPFTTSWGWATW
;
A
#
# COMPACT_ATOMS: atom_id res chain seq x y z
N MET A 1 -8.43 -19.09 1.85
CA MET A 1 -8.20 -17.80 2.54
C MET A 1 -8.37 -16.67 1.53
N SER A 2 -9.08 -15.60 1.89
CA SER A 2 -9.17 -14.43 1.02
C SER A 2 -7.92 -13.56 1.23
N LEU A 3 -7.25 -13.16 0.15
CA LEU A 3 -6.17 -12.19 0.23
C LEU A 3 -6.71 -10.82 0.69
N ALA A 4 -5.88 -10.06 1.40
CA ALA A 4 -6.22 -8.70 1.77
C ALA A 4 -6.23 -7.80 0.52
N PRO A 5 -7.16 -6.83 0.40
CA PRO A 5 -7.10 -5.84 -0.65
C PRO A 5 -5.85 -4.97 -0.49
N ILE A 6 -5.32 -4.52 -1.62
CA ILE A 6 -4.20 -3.58 -1.67
C ILE A 6 -4.76 -2.17 -1.83
N ALA A 7 -4.40 -1.26 -0.93
CA ALA A 7 -4.63 0.17 -1.03
C ALA A 7 -3.35 0.86 -1.46
N LEU A 8 -3.26 1.27 -2.72
CA LEU A 8 -2.14 2.04 -3.26
C LEU A 8 -2.51 3.53 -3.27
N PHE A 9 -1.75 4.34 -2.52
CA PHE A 9 -1.93 5.78 -2.46
C PHE A 9 -0.92 6.48 -3.36
N VAL A 10 -1.40 7.27 -4.32
CA VAL A 10 -0.57 7.95 -5.32
C VAL A 10 -0.87 9.44 -5.38
N PHE A 11 0.19 10.21 -5.63
CA PHE A 11 0.11 11.64 -5.88
C PHE A 11 1.19 12.03 -6.91
N ALA A 12 1.40 13.24 -7.26
CA ALA A 12 2.25 13.89 -8.25
C ALA A 12 3.71 13.36 -8.40
N ARG A 13 3.92 12.02 -8.42
CA ARG A 13 5.23 11.34 -8.57
C ARG A 13 5.19 10.23 -9.64
N PRO A 14 5.10 10.56 -10.94
CA PRO A 14 4.86 9.59 -12.00
C PRO A 14 5.86 8.43 -12.02
N GLN A 15 7.16 8.74 -11.94
CA GLN A 15 8.22 7.73 -12.02
C GLN A 15 8.25 6.79 -10.80
N HIS A 16 7.94 7.32 -9.62
CA HIS A 16 7.83 6.52 -8.40
C HIS A 16 6.60 5.60 -8.50
N THR A 17 5.45 6.16 -8.85
CA THR A 17 4.20 5.39 -9.05
C THR A 17 4.42 4.22 -10.01
N ARG A 18 5.07 4.45 -11.17
CA ARG A 18 5.41 3.38 -12.13
C ARG A 18 6.22 2.27 -11.47
N ARG A 19 7.32 2.62 -10.79
CA ARG A 19 8.19 1.65 -10.13
C ARG A 19 7.50 0.86 -9.04
N THR A 20 6.64 1.50 -8.26
CA THR A 20 5.84 0.85 -7.21
C THR A 20 4.87 -0.15 -7.80
N ILE A 21 4.13 0.21 -8.85
CA ILE A 21 3.21 -0.70 -9.55
C ILE A 21 3.97 -1.89 -10.13
N GLU A 22 5.08 -1.65 -10.85
CA GLU A 22 5.90 -2.71 -11.41
C GLU A 22 6.50 -3.64 -10.35
N ALA A 23 6.81 -3.11 -9.16
CA ALA A 23 7.26 -3.92 -8.04
C ALA A 23 6.14 -4.80 -7.47
N LEU A 24 4.94 -4.25 -7.29
CA LEU A 24 3.75 -5.00 -6.86
C LEU A 24 3.40 -6.12 -7.85
N MET A 25 3.45 -5.85 -9.15
CA MET A 25 3.16 -6.85 -10.20
C MET A 25 4.11 -8.05 -10.19
N ARG A 26 5.28 -7.94 -9.55
CA ARG A 26 6.21 -9.07 -9.35
C ARG A 26 5.85 -9.96 -8.17
N CYS A 27 4.92 -9.55 -7.31
CA CYS A 27 4.42 -10.39 -6.23
C CYS A 27 3.41 -11.40 -6.79
N PRO A 28 3.55 -12.71 -6.55
CA PRO A 28 2.64 -13.73 -7.09
C PRO A 28 1.17 -13.47 -6.72
N GLU A 29 0.92 -13.02 -5.48
CA GLU A 29 -0.43 -12.78 -4.96
C GLU A 29 -1.11 -11.55 -5.59
N PHE A 30 -0.36 -10.71 -6.31
CA PHE A 30 -0.89 -9.49 -6.91
C PHE A 30 -2.06 -9.78 -7.87
N ALA A 31 -1.96 -10.85 -8.67
CA ALA A 31 -2.98 -11.22 -9.65
C ALA A 31 -4.34 -11.52 -9.00
N ASP A 32 -4.34 -12.08 -7.79
CA ASP A 32 -5.52 -12.54 -7.07
C ASP A 32 -6.00 -11.55 -5.98
N SER A 33 -5.24 -10.48 -5.72
CA SER A 33 -5.59 -9.46 -4.73
C SER A 33 -6.52 -8.40 -5.33
N GLU A 34 -7.56 -7.97 -4.63
CA GLU A 34 -8.32 -6.76 -4.98
C GLU A 34 -7.41 -5.54 -4.90
N LEU A 35 -7.40 -4.69 -5.92
CA LEU A 35 -6.54 -3.51 -5.98
C LEU A 35 -7.36 -2.21 -6.02
N TYR A 36 -7.11 -1.34 -5.07
CA TYR A 36 -7.66 0.01 -4.98
C TYR A 36 -6.53 1.02 -5.13
N VAL A 37 -6.66 1.96 -6.05
CA VAL A 37 -5.72 3.07 -6.22
C VAL A 37 -6.42 4.37 -5.82
N PHE A 38 -5.91 5.03 -4.80
CA PHE A 38 -6.37 6.32 -4.31
C PHE A 38 -5.45 7.41 -4.89
N ALA A 39 -5.93 8.09 -5.95
CA ALA A 39 -5.18 9.15 -6.63
C ALA A 39 -5.65 10.52 -6.14
N ASP A 40 -4.85 11.17 -5.31
CA ASP A 40 -5.18 12.47 -4.75
C ASP A 40 -5.24 13.58 -5.83
N GLY A 41 -5.92 14.67 -5.53
CA GLY A 41 -6.05 15.83 -6.40
C GLY A 41 -4.85 16.78 -6.31
N ALA A 42 -4.68 17.65 -7.30
CA ALA A 42 -3.64 18.66 -7.30
C ALA A 42 -3.82 19.68 -6.15
N ARG A 43 -2.74 20.05 -5.45
CA ARG A 43 -2.73 21.11 -4.42
C ARG A 43 -2.75 22.50 -5.06
N SER A 44 -2.19 22.59 -6.27
CA SER A 44 -2.03 23.83 -7.01
C SER A 44 -2.03 23.56 -8.52
N PRO A 45 -2.21 24.58 -9.36
CA PRO A 45 -2.12 24.42 -10.82
C PRO A 45 -0.80 23.79 -11.31
N SER A 46 0.30 23.97 -10.58
CA SER A 46 1.60 23.40 -10.95
C SER A 46 1.66 21.88 -10.76
N ASP A 47 0.81 21.29 -9.89
CA ASP A 47 0.77 19.85 -9.69
C ASP A 47 -0.09 19.12 -10.75
N VAL A 48 -0.94 19.84 -11.47
CA VAL A 48 -1.92 19.23 -12.41
C VAL A 48 -1.27 18.34 -13.45
N PRO A 49 -0.17 18.71 -14.12
CA PRO A 49 0.45 17.82 -15.12
C PRO A 49 0.94 16.52 -14.53
N ALA A 50 1.62 16.57 -13.38
CA ALA A 50 2.15 15.37 -12.72
C ALA A 50 1.03 14.48 -12.16
N VAL A 51 -0.05 15.05 -11.62
CA VAL A 51 -1.23 14.30 -11.18
C VAL A 51 -1.93 13.61 -12.36
N SER A 52 -2.04 14.29 -13.51
CA SER A 52 -2.61 13.69 -14.73
C SER A 52 -1.75 12.53 -15.21
N GLU A 53 -0.43 12.72 -15.29
CA GLU A 53 0.53 11.68 -15.70
C GLU A 53 0.46 10.46 -14.78
N VAL A 54 0.35 10.65 -13.45
CA VAL A 54 0.15 9.54 -12.50
C VAL A 54 -1.10 8.73 -12.83
N ARG A 55 -2.23 9.40 -13.11
CA ARG A 55 -3.50 8.74 -13.44
C ARG A 55 -3.43 7.99 -14.77
N GLU A 56 -2.72 8.54 -15.75
CA GLU A 56 -2.44 7.89 -17.03
C GLU A 56 -1.60 6.61 -16.86
N ILE A 57 -0.51 6.67 -16.06
CA ILE A 57 0.33 5.52 -15.71
C ILE A 57 -0.49 4.42 -15.02
N VAL A 58 -1.35 4.79 -14.08
CA VAL A 58 -2.25 3.83 -13.42
C VAL A 58 -3.17 3.16 -14.45
N GLY A 59 -3.78 3.94 -15.35
CA GLY A 59 -4.62 3.42 -16.43
C GLY A 59 -3.86 2.52 -17.40
N GLU A 60 -2.65 2.93 -17.81
CA GLU A 60 -1.78 2.17 -18.73
C GLU A 60 -1.37 0.81 -18.16
N LEU A 61 -0.89 0.78 -16.90
CA LEU A 61 -0.32 -0.42 -16.30
C LEU A 61 -1.37 -1.36 -15.70
N LEU A 62 -2.48 -0.83 -15.20
CA LEU A 62 -3.44 -1.59 -14.43
C LEU A 62 -4.81 -1.73 -15.12
N GLY A 63 -5.20 -0.80 -15.99
CA GLY A 63 -6.49 -0.83 -16.67
C GLY A 63 -7.65 -1.14 -15.72
N ASP A 64 -8.53 -2.06 -16.13
CA ASP A 64 -9.67 -2.51 -15.35
C ASP A 64 -9.30 -3.36 -14.12
N ARG A 65 -8.01 -3.69 -13.95
CA ARG A 65 -7.51 -4.47 -12.82
C ARG A 65 -7.60 -3.67 -11.52
N ALA A 66 -7.50 -2.34 -11.59
CA ALA A 66 -7.53 -1.46 -10.43
C ALA A 66 -8.85 -0.70 -10.31
N ARG A 67 -9.37 -0.61 -9.10
CA ARG A 67 -10.47 0.30 -8.78
C ARG A 67 -9.88 1.68 -8.46
N LEU A 68 -9.75 2.51 -9.49
CA LEU A 68 -9.18 3.85 -9.38
C LEU A 68 -10.19 4.83 -8.76
N LYS A 69 -9.83 5.42 -7.64
CA LYS A 69 -10.55 6.50 -6.94
C LYS A 69 -9.78 7.81 -7.09
N CYS A 70 -10.23 8.69 -7.97
CA CYS A 70 -9.62 10.01 -8.19
C CYS A 70 -10.30 11.07 -7.32
N ALA A 71 -9.54 11.71 -6.44
CA ALA A 71 -10.03 12.91 -5.74
C ALA A 71 -10.08 14.11 -6.69
N THR A 72 -11.13 14.94 -6.56
CA THR A 72 -11.33 16.16 -7.36
C THR A 72 -10.49 17.34 -6.85
N TYR A 73 -10.10 17.32 -5.58
CA TYR A 73 -9.23 18.28 -4.91
C TYR A 73 -8.24 17.53 -4.01
N ASN A 74 -7.21 18.21 -3.56
CA ASN A 74 -6.19 17.61 -2.71
C ASN A 74 -6.74 17.36 -1.28
N LEU A 75 -6.80 16.11 -0.89
CA LEU A 75 -7.18 15.68 0.46
C LEU A 75 -5.98 15.71 1.42
N GLY A 76 -4.80 15.53 0.88
CA GLY A 76 -3.57 15.27 1.62
C GLY A 76 -3.45 13.82 2.07
N LEU A 77 -2.21 13.38 2.27
CA LEU A 77 -1.88 11.98 2.54
C LEU A 77 -2.65 11.41 3.74
N ALA A 78 -2.65 12.12 4.87
CA ALA A 78 -3.28 11.63 6.09
C ALA A 78 -4.78 11.33 5.92
N ARG A 79 -5.54 12.24 5.29
CA ARG A 79 -6.97 12.02 5.05
C ARG A 79 -7.20 10.90 4.04
N SER A 80 -6.42 10.86 2.96
CA SER A 80 -6.51 9.80 1.95
C SER A 80 -6.30 8.42 2.59
N ILE A 81 -5.28 8.27 3.42
CA ILE A 81 -4.98 7.01 4.13
C ILE A 81 -6.11 6.67 5.11
N ILE A 82 -6.51 7.60 5.99
CA ILE A 82 -7.56 7.33 7.00
C ILE A 82 -8.86 6.89 6.32
N GLN A 83 -9.29 7.57 5.27
CA GLN A 83 -10.50 7.22 4.55
C GLN A 83 -10.36 5.90 3.79
N GLY A 84 -9.29 5.75 3.00
CA GLY A 84 -9.10 4.56 2.18
C GLY A 84 -8.91 3.29 3.00
N VAL A 85 -8.14 3.36 4.08
CA VAL A 85 -7.93 2.25 5.01
C VAL A 85 -9.23 1.92 5.75
N GLY A 86 -9.92 2.92 6.28
CA GLY A 86 -11.21 2.75 6.97
C GLY A 86 -12.25 2.07 6.07
N ASP A 87 -12.46 2.59 4.85
CA ASP A 87 -13.39 2.01 3.86
C ASP A 87 -13.08 0.53 3.57
N LEU A 88 -11.79 0.19 3.45
CA LEU A 88 -11.38 -1.16 3.09
C LEU A 88 -11.41 -2.11 4.30
N CYS A 89 -11.04 -1.66 5.49
CA CYS A 89 -11.20 -2.45 6.71
C CYS A 89 -12.68 -2.72 7.01
N GLU A 90 -13.57 -1.72 6.85
CA GLU A 90 -15.00 -1.93 7.02
C GLU A 90 -15.55 -2.97 6.03
N LYS A 91 -15.09 -2.95 4.78
CA LYS A 91 -15.58 -3.83 3.73
C LYS A 91 -14.98 -5.24 3.75
N TYR A 92 -13.68 -5.36 4.05
CA TYR A 92 -12.91 -6.60 3.91
C TYR A 92 -12.35 -7.13 5.23
N GLY A 93 -12.48 -6.37 6.32
CA GLY A 93 -11.92 -6.71 7.63
C GLY A 93 -10.41 -6.55 7.74
N LYS A 94 -9.71 -6.20 6.65
CA LYS A 94 -8.24 -6.05 6.61
C LYS A 94 -7.80 -5.32 5.34
N VAL A 95 -6.57 -4.76 5.35
CA VAL A 95 -6.01 -4.07 4.19
C VAL A 95 -4.47 -4.10 4.20
N ILE A 96 -3.87 -4.13 3.03
CA ILE A 96 -2.43 -3.87 2.80
C ILE A 96 -2.29 -2.47 2.22
N VAL A 97 -1.42 -1.65 2.81
CA VAL A 97 -1.23 -0.25 2.45
C VAL A 97 0.14 -0.03 1.81
N VAL A 98 0.14 0.62 0.67
CA VAL A 98 1.34 0.93 -0.12
C VAL A 98 1.28 2.39 -0.57
N GLU A 99 2.39 3.10 -0.46
CA GLU A 99 2.57 4.45 -0.98
C GLU A 99 3.35 4.44 -2.31
N ASP A 100 3.26 5.52 -3.08
CA ASP A 100 3.76 5.59 -4.46
C ASP A 100 5.30 5.62 -4.62
N ASP A 101 6.05 5.61 -3.52
CA ASP A 101 7.52 5.63 -3.51
C ASP A 101 8.16 4.35 -2.96
N LEU A 102 7.38 3.27 -2.81
CA LEU A 102 7.85 2.00 -2.27
C LEU A 102 8.16 0.99 -3.38
N VAL A 103 9.39 0.49 -3.40
CA VAL A 103 9.77 -0.64 -4.25
C VAL A 103 9.79 -1.90 -3.39
N VAL A 104 8.71 -2.67 -3.47
CA VAL A 104 8.51 -3.84 -2.62
C VAL A 104 9.27 -5.07 -3.12
N ALA A 105 9.66 -5.94 -2.19
CA ALA A 105 10.27 -7.24 -2.50
C ALA A 105 9.23 -8.23 -3.06
N PRO A 106 9.60 -9.24 -3.87
CA PRO A 106 8.66 -10.20 -4.46
C PRO A 106 7.79 -10.98 -3.46
N ARG A 107 8.24 -11.15 -2.22
CA ARG A 107 7.49 -11.83 -1.15
C ARG A 107 6.75 -10.88 -0.21
N PHE A 108 6.61 -9.63 -0.59
CA PHE A 108 5.95 -8.60 0.22
C PHE A 108 4.48 -8.95 0.54
N LEU A 109 3.70 -9.30 -0.48
CA LEU A 109 2.29 -9.64 -0.30
C LEU A 109 2.10 -10.97 0.44
N GLU A 110 2.94 -11.96 0.17
CA GLU A 110 2.96 -13.24 0.90
C GLU A 110 3.16 -13.01 2.39
N PHE A 111 4.17 -12.24 2.75
CA PHE A 111 4.50 -11.93 4.15
C PHE A 111 3.34 -11.22 4.86
N LEU A 112 2.80 -10.15 4.26
CA LEU A 112 1.74 -9.38 4.90
C LEU A 112 0.44 -10.17 5.03
N ASN A 113 0.04 -10.93 4.02
CA ASN A 113 -1.15 -11.79 4.11
C ASN A 113 -0.99 -12.88 5.16
N GLY A 114 0.15 -13.55 5.20
CA GLY A 114 0.43 -14.58 6.20
C GLY A 114 0.44 -14.03 7.63
N ALA A 115 1.00 -12.83 7.83
CA ALA A 115 1.01 -12.19 9.13
C ALA A 115 -0.38 -11.68 9.56
N LEU A 116 -1.16 -11.09 8.64
CA LEU A 116 -2.55 -10.69 8.90
C LEU A 116 -3.40 -11.87 9.36
N GLU A 117 -3.19 -13.02 8.76
CA GLU A 117 -3.92 -14.22 9.16
C GLU A 117 -3.46 -14.77 10.51
N ARG A 118 -2.15 -14.84 10.70
CA ARG A 118 -1.57 -15.38 11.94
C ARG A 118 -1.95 -14.60 13.17
N TYR A 119 -2.07 -13.28 13.06
CA TYR A 119 -2.28 -12.38 14.19
C TYR A 119 -3.64 -11.70 14.22
N GLY A 120 -4.58 -12.10 13.35
CA GLY A 120 -5.91 -11.49 13.25
C GLY A 120 -6.75 -11.53 14.51
N ASP A 121 -6.52 -12.53 15.37
CA ASP A 121 -7.23 -12.72 16.64
C ASP A 121 -6.38 -12.28 17.86
N ASP A 122 -5.24 -11.63 17.67
CA ASP A 122 -4.37 -11.16 18.74
C ASP A 122 -4.47 -9.64 18.94
N ASP A 123 -5.29 -9.20 19.87
CA ASP A 123 -5.55 -7.77 20.18
C ASP A 123 -4.30 -6.99 20.60
N ARG A 124 -3.17 -7.64 20.82
CA ARG A 124 -1.89 -6.99 21.13
C ARG A 124 -1.16 -6.55 19.86
N VAL A 125 -1.56 -7.04 18.68
CA VAL A 125 -0.94 -6.72 17.40
C VAL A 125 -1.87 -5.79 16.62
N MET A 126 -1.49 -4.53 16.49
CA MET A 126 -2.32 -3.52 15.82
C MET A 126 -1.96 -3.31 14.34
N GLN A 127 -0.74 -3.69 13.95
CA GLN A 127 -0.23 -3.46 12.59
C GLN A 127 0.88 -4.45 12.28
N ILE A 128 0.97 -4.84 11.01
CA ILE A 128 2.10 -5.56 10.44
C ILE A 128 2.90 -4.59 9.58
N SER A 129 4.20 -4.49 9.79
CA SER A 129 5.11 -3.72 8.92
C SER A 129 6.01 -4.64 8.12
N ALA A 130 6.13 -4.37 6.82
CA ALA A 130 7.08 -5.08 5.95
C ALA A 130 8.43 -4.35 5.82
N HIS A 131 8.63 -3.30 6.59
CA HIS A 131 9.88 -2.54 6.64
C HIS A 131 10.51 -2.62 8.02
N MET A 132 11.81 -2.81 8.03
CA MET A 132 12.66 -2.69 9.21
C MET A 132 13.88 -1.84 8.87
N TYR A 133 14.26 -0.96 9.78
CA TYR A 133 15.53 -0.24 9.66
C TYR A 133 16.69 -1.23 9.68
N PRO A 134 17.75 -0.99 8.90
CA PRO A 134 18.94 -1.83 8.92
C PRO A 134 19.62 -1.68 10.29
N ILE A 135 19.46 -2.69 11.12
CA ILE A 135 20.06 -2.80 12.45
C ILE A 135 20.96 -4.03 12.41
N GLU A 136 22.27 -3.81 12.42
CA GLU A 136 23.30 -4.84 12.21
C GLU A 136 23.11 -6.04 13.16
N GLU A 137 22.72 -5.80 14.40
CA GLU A 137 22.51 -6.85 15.40
C GLU A 137 21.28 -7.72 15.13
N LEU A 138 20.34 -7.22 14.31
CA LEU A 138 19.09 -7.91 13.97
C LEU A 138 19.14 -8.63 12.62
N GLU A 139 20.00 -8.22 11.70
CA GLU A 139 20.11 -8.80 10.37
C GLU A 139 20.34 -10.34 10.36
N PRO A 140 21.16 -10.91 11.24
CA PRO A 140 21.38 -12.36 11.24
C PRO A 140 20.18 -13.19 11.70
N GLN A 141 19.15 -12.57 12.27
CA GLN A 141 18.09 -13.31 12.98
C GLN A 141 17.00 -13.85 12.06
N ASN A 142 16.88 -13.32 10.85
CA ASN A 142 15.89 -13.74 9.82
C ASN A 142 14.49 -14.06 10.42
N ARG A 143 14.00 -13.21 11.31
CA ARG A 143 12.74 -13.38 12.04
C ARG A 143 11.96 -12.07 12.13
N ALA A 144 10.64 -12.16 12.28
CA ALA A 144 9.81 -11.03 12.63
C ALA A 144 10.00 -10.64 14.09
N LEU A 145 9.87 -9.35 14.38
CA LEU A 145 10.01 -8.77 15.72
C LEU A 145 8.72 -8.03 16.10
N PHE A 146 8.38 -8.04 17.39
CA PHE A 146 7.33 -7.19 17.93
C PHE A 146 7.97 -5.93 18.51
N LEU A 147 7.49 -4.78 18.07
CA LEU A 147 8.02 -3.48 18.45
C LEU A 147 6.90 -2.59 19.01
N PRO A 148 7.15 -1.74 19.99
CA PRO A 148 6.14 -0.84 20.55
C PRO A 148 5.90 0.42 19.72
N PHE A 149 6.22 0.38 18.42
CA PHE A 149 5.99 1.45 17.48
C PHE A 149 5.67 0.88 16.09
N THR A 150 5.08 1.71 15.23
CA THR A 150 4.71 1.36 13.87
C THR A 150 5.60 2.06 12.85
N THR A 151 5.71 1.50 11.65
CA THR A 151 6.28 2.17 10.48
C THR A 151 5.25 2.19 9.35
N SER A 152 5.32 3.20 8.49
CA SER A 152 4.36 3.38 7.38
C SER A 152 4.88 2.89 6.02
N TRP A 153 6.04 2.29 5.95
CA TRP A 153 6.66 1.89 4.70
C TRP A 153 6.27 0.46 4.30
N GLY A 154 5.06 0.34 3.74
CA GLY A 154 4.48 -0.95 3.39
C GLY A 154 3.98 -1.71 4.63
N TRP A 155 2.70 -1.62 4.89
CA TRP A 155 2.09 -2.13 6.12
C TRP A 155 0.71 -2.71 5.88
N ALA A 156 0.19 -3.42 6.88
CA ALA A 156 -1.14 -3.99 6.86
C ALA A 156 -1.80 -3.91 8.23
N THR A 157 -3.14 -3.89 8.25
CA THR A 157 -3.95 -3.82 9.49
C THR A 157 -5.34 -4.41 9.25
N TRP A 158 -6.14 -4.45 10.31
CA TRP A 158 -7.53 -4.89 10.37
C TRP A 158 -8.51 -3.76 10.66
#